data_b8bd3b93fa3bcac11da67f4feadad83c
#
_entry.id   b8bd3b93fa3bcac11da67f4feadad83c
#
_cell.length_a   1.000
_cell.length_b   1.000
_cell.length_c   1.000
_cell.angle_alpha   90.00
_cell.angle_beta   90.00
_cell.angle_gamma   90.00
#
_symmetry.space_group_name_H-M   'P 1'
#
loop_
_entity.id
_entity.type
_entity.pdbx_description
1 polymer ?
#
loop_
_entity_poly.entity_id
_entity_poly.type
_entity_poly.pdbx_seq_one_letter_code
_entity_poly.pdbx_strand_id
1 'polypeptide(L)'
;MREAAFNLLRFAKSIGVKTIISSSDSTDHYTDYLMSGADVVLLGEPESTLIELFDKGIRDFESIKGIAFKSNGNFKCNERRKVITQLDKLPLPAWDLIDIKPYKRAWEKHNYFSINVSTTRGCPYKCNWCAKPIYGNRYNVRSPEHVLNELKEMSRFFEFDHIWFCDDIFGLKPGWLDSFSKLLIESGMKLKYKIQCRADLLQNEEL
;
A
#
# COMPACT_ATOMS: atom_id res chain seq x y z
N MET A 1 -16.94 -6.07 3.27
CA MET A 1 -16.16 -5.44 2.17
C MET A 1 -16.12 -6.30 0.91
N ARG A 2 -15.85 -7.62 0.99
CA ARG A 2 -15.77 -8.51 -0.20
C ARG A 2 -17.05 -8.49 -1.04
N GLU A 3 -18.22 -8.60 -0.43
CA GLU A 3 -19.51 -8.57 -1.15
C GLU A 3 -19.73 -7.26 -1.91
N ALA A 4 -19.34 -6.12 -1.32
CA ALA A 4 -19.41 -4.83 -2.02
C ALA A 4 -18.49 -4.80 -3.26
N ALA A 5 -17.29 -5.37 -3.17
CA ALA A 5 -16.40 -5.49 -4.31
C ALA A 5 -17.00 -6.39 -5.40
N PHE A 6 -17.60 -7.51 -5.03
CA PHE A 6 -18.28 -8.39 -5.98
C PHE A 6 -19.45 -7.72 -6.68
N ASN A 7 -20.24 -6.91 -5.96
CA ASN A 7 -21.35 -6.16 -6.55
C ASN A 7 -20.83 -5.13 -7.56
N LEU A 8 -19.74 -4.41 -7.24
CA LEU A 8 -19.11 -3.46 -8.17
C LEU A 8 -18.56 -4.15 -9.41
N LEU A 9 -17.92 -5.32 -9.27
CA LEU A 9 -17.40 -6.09 -10.40
C LEU A 9 -18.52 -6.56 -11.33
N ARG A 10 -19.63 -7.08 -10.77
CA ARG A 10 -20.80 -7.48 -11.55
C ARG A 10 -21.42 -6.31 -12.29
N PHE A 11 -21.52 -5.17 -11.62
CA PHE A 11 -22.02 -3.92 -12.23
C PHE A 11 -21.09 -3.45 -13.36
N ALA A 12 -19.80 -3.32 -13.11
CA ALA A 12 -18.82 -2.94 -14.13
C ALA A 12 -18.89 -3.84 -15.37
N LYS A 13 -18.97 -5.15 -15.15
CA LYS A 13 -19.14 -6.13 -16.22
C LYS A 13 -20.44 -5.94 -17.01
N SER A 14 -21.55 -5.61 -16.34
CA SER A 14 -22.84 -5.40 -16.98
C SER A 14 -22.86 -4.19 -17.93
N ILE A 15 -22.00 -3.21 -17.70
CA ILE A 15 -21.85 -2.00 -18.54
C ILE A 15 -20.61 -2.07 -19.45
N GLY A 16 -19.95 -3.24 -19.55
CA GLY A 16 -18.83 -3.46 -20.47
C GLY A 16 -17.49 -2.83 -20.02
N VAL A 17 -17.36 -2.41 -18.77
CA VAL A 17 -16.12 -1.82 -18.23
C VAL A 17 -15.16 -2.93 -17.81
N LYS A 18 -13.91 -2.82 -18.27
CA LYS A 18 -12.81 -3.69 -17.85
C LYS A 18 -12.37 -3.39 -16.43
N THR A 19 -12.11 -4.43 -15.66
CA THR A 19 -11.78 -4.32 -14.24
C THR A 19 -10.48 -5.01 -13.89
N ILE A 20 -9.65 -4.31 -13.13
CA ILE A 20 -8.41 -4.82 -12.54
C ILE A 20 -8.56 -4.69 -11.02
N ILE A 21 -8.33 -5.78 -10.29
CA ILE A 21 -8.43 -5.81 -8.81
C ILE A 21 -7.07 -6.06 -8.19
N SER A 22 -6.79 -5.34 -7.12
CA SER A 22 -5.59 -5.53 -6.29
C SER A 22 -5.95 -5.40 -4.81
N SER A 23 -5.68 -6.42 -4.04
CA SER A 23 -5.74 -6.42 -2.57
C SER A 23 -5.09 -7.69 -2.02
N SER A 24 -4.84 -7.74 -0.71
CA SER A 24 -4.43 -8.98 -0.05
C SER A 24 -5.50 -10.06 -0.17
N ASP A 25 -6.77 -9.69 0.05
CA ASP A 25 -7.91 -10.61 -0.05
C ASP A 25 -8.07 -11.18 -1.48
N SER A 26 -7.96 -10.33 -2.51
CA SER A 26 -8.06 -10.81 -3.90
C SER A 26 -6.86 -11.64 -4.34
N THR A 27 -5.69 -11.44 -3.73
CA THR A 27 -4.50 -12.27 -3.97
C THR A 27 -4.72 -13.71 -3.52
N ASP A 28 -5.37 -13.90 -2.36
CA ASP A 28 -5.61 -15.23 -1.80
C ASP A 28 -6.88 -15.90 -2.36
N HIS A 29 -7.84 -15.10 -2.79
CA HIS A 29 -9.16 -15.55 -3.27
C HIS A 29 -9.44 -15.13 -4.73
N TYR A 30 -8.41 -15.11 -5.58
CA TYR A 30 -8.52 -14.58 -6.95
C TYR A 30 -9.62 -15.24 -7.78
N THR A 31 -9.91 -16.52 -7.56
CA THR A 31 -10.97 -17.25 -8.26
C THR A 31 -12.35 -16.64 -7.99
N ASP A 32 -12.63 -16.24 -6.75
CA ASP A 32 -13.92 -15.64 -6.37
C ASP A 32 -14.13 -14.28 -7.05
N TYR A 33 -13.05 -13.50 -7.15
CA TYR A 33 -13.07 -12.21 -7.84
C TYR A 33 -13.25 -12.36 -9.35
N LEU A 34 -12.57 -13.34 -9.97
CA LEU A 34 -12.75 -13.67 -11.39
C LEU A 34 -14.15 -14.22 -11.69
N MET A 35 -14.73 -15.03 -10.81
CA MET A 35 -16.12 -15.48 -10.91
C MET A 35 -17.10 -14.33 -10.80
N SER A 36 -16.81 -13.33 -9.94
CA SER A 36 -17.64 -12.16 -9.74
C SER A 36 -17.51 -11.11 -10.84
N GLY A 37 -16.66 -11.33 -11.84
CA GLY A 37 -16.59 -10.50 -13.05
C GLY A 37 -15.31 -9.70 -13.24
N ALA A 38 -14.30 -9.86 -12.38
CA ALA A 38 -12.99 -9.26 -12.63
C ALA A 38 -12.37 -9.82 -13.92
N ASP A 39 -11.78 -8.94 -14.73
CA ASP A 39 -11.01 -9.35 -15.91
C ASP A 39 -9.60 -9.82 -15.50
N VAL A 40 -8.97 -9.09 -14.58
CA VAL A 40 -7.63 -9.38 -14.07
C VAL A 40 -7.57 -9.15 -12.56
N VAL A 41 -6.92 -10.08 -11.86
CA VAL A 41 -6.54 -9.92 -10.44
C VAL A 41 -5.02 -9.81 -10.36
N LEU A 42 -4.53 -8.73 -9.74
CA LEU A 42 -3.09 -8.54 -9.46
C LEU A 42 -2.74 -9.31 -8.17
N LEU A 43 -1.68 -10.09 -8.23
CA LEU A 43 -1.24 -10.99 -7.16
C LEU A 43 -0.03 -10.38 -6.43
N GLY A 44 -0.18 -10.10 -5.15
CA GLY A 44 0.87 -9.48 -4.34
C GLY A 44 0.96 -7.97 -4.55
N GLU A 45 2.19 -7.44 -4.67
CA GLU A 45 2.43 -6.01 -4.92
C GLU A 45 2.10 -5.66 -6.37
N PRO A 46 1.23 -4.65 -6.60
CA PRO A 46 0.66 -4.42 -7.93
C PRO A 46 1.53 -3.56 -8.86
N GLU A 47 2.45 -2.75 -8.34
CA GLU A 47 3.07 -1.64 -9.05
C GLU A 47 3.76 -2.09 -10.35
N SER A 48 4.71 -3.01 -10.26
CA SER A 48 5.42 -3.50 -11.46
C SER A 48 4.53 -4.30 -12.40
N THR A 49 3.54 -5.00 -11.85
CA THR A 49 2.57 -5.78 -12.65
C THR A 49 1.64 -4.85 -13.42
N LEU A 50 1.20 -3.77 -12.78
CA LEU A 50 0.31 -2.79 -13.40
C LEU A 50 1.00 -2.05 -14.55
N ILE A 51 2.26 -1.64 -14.35
CA ILE A 51 3.07 -1.01 -15.40
C ILE A 51 3.18 -1.95 -16.61
N GLU A 52 3.61 -3.21 -16.41
CA GLU A 52 3.75 -4.16 -17.51
C GLU A 52 2.41 -4.44 -18.21
N LEU A 53 1.32 -4.51 -17.45
CA LEU A 53 -0.01 -4.73 -17.99
C LEU A 53 -0.45 -3.58 -18.92
N PHE A 54 -0.17 -2.33 -18.54
CA PHE A 54 -0.47 -1.17 -19.37
C PHE A 54 0.47 -1.05 -20.58
N ASP A 55 1.75 -1.30 -20.43
CA ASP A 55 2.72 -1.30 -21.52
C ASP A 55 2.36 -2.30 -22.62
N LYS A 56 1.77 -3.44 -22.24
CA LYS A 56 1.24 -4.45 -23.17
C LYS A 56 -0.20 -4.16 -23.63
N GLY A 57 -0.75 -3.00 -23.33
CA GLY A 57 -2.09 -2.57 -23.76
C GLY A 57 -3.23 -3.43 -23.19
N ILE A 58 -3.07 -3.97 -21.97
CA ILE A 58 -4.04 -4.86 -21.30
C ILE A 58 -4.37 -6.09 -22.17
N ARG A 59 -3.34 -6.66 -22.76
CA ARG A 59 -3.37 -7.83 -23.64
C ARG A 59 -2.28 -8.81 -23.24
N ASP A 60 -2.23 -9.95 -23.90
CA ASP A 60 -1.19 -10.97 -23.71
C ASP A 60 -0.97 -11.34 -22.24
N PHE A 61 -2.06 -11.62 -21.54
CA PHE A 61 -2.04 -11.96 -20.11
C PHE A 61 -1.16 -13.16 -19.79
N GLU A 62 -0.97 -14.10 -20.74
CA GLU A 62 -0.17 -15.30 -20.54
C GLU A 62 1.30 -14.99 -20.20
N SER A 63 1.84 -13.87 -20.69
CA SER A 63 3.25 -13.50 -20.51
C SER A 63 3.50 -12.61 -19.28
N ILE A 64 2.45 -12.11 -18.60
CA ILE A 64 2.56 -11.16 -17.51
C ILE A 64 2.62 -11.88 -16.17
N LYS A 65 3.72 -11.72 -15.42
CA LYS A 65 3.83 -12.28 -14.06
C LYS A 65 2.97 -11.51 -13.07
N GLY A 66 2.51 -12.21 -12.02
CA GLY A 66 1.78 -11.59 -10.91
C GLY A 66 0.33 -11.26 -11.22
N ILE A 67 -0.29 -11.98 -12.15
CA ILE A 67 -1.73 -11.85 -12.43
C ILE A 67 -2.45 -13.20 -12.39
N ALA A 68 -3.74 -13.12 -12.11
CA ALA A 68 -4.70 -14.19 -12.40
C ALA A 68 -5.82 -13.63 -13.30
N PHE A 69 -6.30 -14.44 -14.23
CA PHE A 69 -7.28 -14.04 -15.23
C PHE A 69 -8.08 -15.27 -15.73
N LYS A 70 -9.11 -15.03 -16.54
CA LYS A 70 -9.90 -16.09 -17.18
C LYS A 70 -9.50 -16.24 -18.65
N SER A 71 -9.16 -17.45 -19.07
CA SER A 71 -8.80 -17.79 -20.45
C SER A 71 -9.52 -19.07 -20.85
N ASN A 72 -10.25 -19.03 -21.96
CA ASN A 72 -11.00 -20.18 -22.51
C ASN A 72 -11.90 -20.91 -21.48
N GLY A 73 -12.57 -20.13 -20.63
CA GLY A 73 -13.45 -20.66 -19.57
C GLY A 73 -12.75 -21.10 -18.29
N ASN A 74 -11.42 -21.23 -18.29
CA ASN A 74 -10.61 -21.67 -17.15
C ASN A 74 -9.94 -20.48 -16.43
N PHE A 75 -9.70 -20.63 -15.13
CA PHE A 75 -8.92 -19.67 -14.36
C PHE A 75 -7.43 -20.02 -14.51
N LYS A 76 -6.64 -19.02 -14.90
CA LYS A 76 -5.19 -19.09 -14.96
C LYS A 76 -4.57 -18.20 -13.93
N CYS A 77 -3.46 -18.66 -13.36
CA CYS A 77 -2.67 -17.93 -12.37
C CYS A 77 -1.20 -18.01 -12.81
N ASN A 78 -0.64 -16.87 -13.20
CA ASN A 78 0.76 -16.78 -13.60
C ASN A 78 1.69 -16.76 -12.38
N GLU A 79 2.98 -16.98 -12.62
CA GLU A 79 4.01 -16.93 -11.60
C GLU A 79 3.95 -15.60 -10.83
N ARG A 80 3.96 -15.67 -9.50
CA ARG A 80 4.00 -14.46 -8.65
C ARG A 80 5.34 -13.75 -8.80
N ARG A 81 5.29 -12.41 -8.72
CA ARG A 81 6.52 -11.60 -8.64
C ARG A 81 7.16 -11.72 -7.25
N LYS A 82 8.47 -11.46 -7.21
CA LYS A 82 9.16 -11.23 -5.94
C LYS A 82 8.71 -9.88 -5.37
N VAL A 83 8.71 -9.77 -4.04
CA VAL A 83 8.40 -8.50 -3.37
C VAL A 83 9.44 -7.43 -3.72
N ILE A 84 8.98 -6.19 -3.76
CA ILE A 84 9.80 -5.02 -4.05
C ILE A 84 10.68 -4.74 -2.83
N THR A 85 12.00 -4.72 -3.02
CA THR A 85 12.96 -4.49 -1.94
C THR A 85 13.49 -3.06 -1.90
N GLN A 86 13.43 -2.33 -3.02
CA GLN A 86 13.92 -0.96 -3.16
C GLN A 86 12.73 0.00 -3.22
N LEU A 87 12.13 0.26 -2.06
CA LEU A 87 10.89 1.05 -1.97
C LEU A 87 11.07 2.50 -2.44
N ASP A 88 12.26 3.07 -2.31
CA ASP A 88 12.55 4.44 -2.76
C ASP A 88 12.54 4.61 -4.28
N LYS A 89 12.53 3.50 -5.03
CA LYS A 89 12.34 3.54 -6.49
C LYS A 89 10.89 3.64 -6.92
N LEU A 90 9.97 3.41 -5.99
CA LEU A 90 8.55 3.60 -6.26
C LEU A 90 8.23 5.09 -6.31
N PRO A 91 7.34 5.52 -7.21
CA PRO A 91 6.87 6.90 -7.19
C PRO A 91 6.16 7.20 -5.87
N LEU A 92 6.18 8.45 -5.45
CA LEU A 92 5.35 8.92 -4.35
C LEU A 92 3.86 8.77 -4.72
N PRO A 93 2.97 8.61 -3.73
CA PRO A 93 1.54 8.65 -4.01
C PRO A 93 1.14 9.95 -4.70
N ALA A 94 0.20 9.87 -5.63
CA ALA A 94 -0.29 11.02 -6.40
C ALA A 94 -1.24 11.87 -5.54
N TRP A 95 -0.68 12.59 -4.56
CA TRP A 95 -1.42 13.41 -3.60
C TRP A 95 -2.21 14.54 -4.25
N ASP A 96 -1.77 15.01 -5.41
CA ASP A 96 -2.42 16.01 -6.25
C ASP A 96 -3.76 15.53 -6.86
N LEU A 97 -3.95 14.23 -6.99
CA LEU A 97 -5.17 13.65 -7.58
C LEU A 97 -6.26 13.34 -6.54
N ILE A 98 -5.98 13.56 -5.25
CA ILE A 98 -6.93 13.21 -4.19
C ILE A 98 -7.85 14.40 -3.87
N ASP A 99 -9.17 14.21 -4.01
CA ASP A 99 -10.13 15.12 -3.39
C ASP A 99 -10.14 14.88 -1.88
N ILE A 100 -9.46 15.76 -1.16
CA ILE A 100 -9.27 15.65 0.30
C ILE A 100 -10.53 16.06 1.10
N LYS A 101 -11.47 16.78 0.50
CA LYS A 101 -12.63 17.34 1.21
C LYS A 101 -13.54 16.28 1.86
N PRO A 102 -13.90 15.16 1.19
CA PRO A 102 -14.66 14.09 1.83
C PRO A 102 -13.98 13.49 3.05
N TYR A 103 -12.65 13.34 2.99
CA TYR A 103 -11.85 12.80 4.09
C TYR A 103 -11.84 13.77 5.28
N LYS A 104 -11.55 15.05 5.06
CA LYS A 104 -11.60 16.08 6.13
C LYS A 104 -12.97 16.09 6.80
N ARG A 105 -14.06 16.09 6.03
CA ARG A 105 -15.44 16.02 6.55
C ARG A 105 -15.69 14.78 7.41
N ALA A 106 -15.17 13.62 7.00
CA ALA A 106 -15.32 12.39 7.79
C ALA A 106 -14.55 12.44 9.12
N TRP A 107 -13.48 13.24 9.18
CA TRP A 107 -12.64 13.42 10.37
C TRP A 107 -13.11 14.55 11.31
N GLU A 108 -14.00 15.44 10.88
CA GLU A 108 -14.50 16.58 11.68
C GLU A 108 -14.96 16.18 13.09
N LYS A 109 -15.60 15.03 13.23
CA LYS A 109 -16.03 14.48 14.52
C LYS A 109 -14.90 14.19 15.51
N HIS A 110 -13.64 14.13 15.04
CA HIS A 110 -12.47 13.86 15.86
C HIS A 110 -11.68 15.14 16.19
N ASN A 111 -12.09 16.31 15.67
CA ASN A 111 -11.44 17.59 15.84
C ASN A 111 -9.97 17.66 15.35
N TYR A 112 -9.56 16.74 14.48
CA TYR A 112 -8.29 16.74 13.78
C TYR A 112 -8.38 15.90 12.51
N PHE A 113 -7.50 16.17 11.56
CA PHE A 113 -7.42 15.42 10.31
C PHE A 113 -6.13 14.61 10.26
N SER A 114 -6.25 13.28 10.17
CA SER A 114 -5.13 12.36 10.11
C SER A 114 -5.00 11.70 8.75
N ILE A 115 -3.77 11.53 8.29
CA ILE A 115 -3.41 10.81 7.07
C ILE A 115 -2.47 9.65 7.40
N ASN A 116 -2.61 8.58 6.64
CA ASN A 116 -1.77 7.40 6.76
C ASN A 116 -0.54 7.52 5.85
N VAL A 117 0.63 7.21 6.39
CA VAL A 117 1.88 7.08 5.65
C VAL A 117 2.52 5.74 6.04
N SER A 118 3.10 5.04 5.09
CA SER A 118 3.86 3.81 5.34
C SER A 118 5.34 4.04 5.09
N THR A 119 6.17 3.69 6.05
CA THR A 119 7.64 3.75 5.91
C THR A 119 8.23 2.40 5.57
N THR A 120 7.46 1.33 5.77
CA THR A 120 7.93 -0.05 5.59
C THR A 120 6.89 -0.93 4.90
N ARG A 121 7.34 -2.05 4.38
CA ARG A 121 6.48 -3.14 3.90
C ARG A 121 6.92 -4.46 4.52
N GLY A 122 5.99 -5.10 5.23
CA GLY A 122 6.16 -6.38 5.89
C GLY A 122 6.85 -6.32 7.24
N CYS A 123 6.93 -7.48 7.89
CA CYS A 123 7.46 -7.65 9.22
C CYS A 123 8.28 -8.94 9.30
N PRO A 124 9.51 -8.93 9.86
CA PRO A 124 10.38 -10.11 9.88
C PRO A 124 9.97 -11.16 10.93
N TYR A 125 9.14 -10.79 11.90
CA TYR A 125 8.75 -11.67 13.00
C TYR A 125 7.74 -12.73 12.56
N LYS A 126 7.77 -13.89 13.24
CA LYS A 126 6.92 -15.06 12.94
C LYS A 126 5.88 -15.26 14.05
N CYS A 127 5.05 -14.27 14.31
CA CYS A 127 3.98 -14.36 15.30
C CYS A 127 2.90 -15.34 14.84
N ASN A 128 2.47 -16.24 15.72
CA ASN A 128 1.52 -17.33 15.39
C ASN A 128 0.14 -16.84 14.94
N TRP A 129 -0.28 -15.65 15.38
CA TRP A 129 -1.59 -15.07 15.08
C TRP A 129 -1.57 -14.12 13.87
N CYS A 130 -0.40 -13.81 13.33
CA CYS A 130 -0.23 -12.77 12.32
C CYS A 130 -0.30 -13.33 10.90
N ALA A 131 -1.28 -12.86 10.12
CA ALA A 131 -1.34 -13.10 8.69
C ALA A 131 -0.46 -12.07 7.94
N LYS A 132 0.34 -12.55 6.99
CA LYS A 132 1.23 -11.71 6.15
C LYS A 132 1.05 -12.09 4.69
N PRO A 133 -0.09 -11.75 4.09
CA PRO A 133 -0.50 -12.34 2.80
C PRO A 133 0.37 -11.92 1.62
N ILE A 134 0.91 -10.70 1.62
CA ILE A 134 1.66 -10.15 0.48
C ILE A 134 3.17 -10.25 0.72
N TYR A 135 3.66 -9.71 1.84
CA TYR A 135 5.10 -9.50 2.08
C TYR A 135 5.78 -10.67 2.78
N GLY A 136 5.02 -11.56 3.44
CA GLY A 136 5.55 -12.63 4.26
C GLY A 136 6.41 -12.13 5.42
N ASN A 137 7.44 -12.92 5.79
CA ASN A 137 8.39 -12.56 6.86
C ASN A 137 9.55 -11.72 6.33
N ARG A 138 9.29 -10.77 5.46
CA ARG A 138 10.27 -9.83 4.91
C ARG A 138 10.04 -8.45 5.48
N TYR A 139 11.08 -7.65 5.49
CA TYR A 139 11.05 -6.29 5.98
C TYR A 139 11.83 -5.40 5.01
N ASN A 140 11.13 -4.54 4.31
CA ASN A 140 11.70 -3.57 3.40
C ASN A 140 11.32 -2.18 3.89
N VAL A 141 12.30 -1.27 3.93
CA VAL A 141 12.14 0.07 4.51
C VAL A 141 12.51 1.13 3.49
N ARG A 142 11.75 2.21 3.47
CA ARG A 142 12.05 3.44 2.74
C ARG A 142 13.12 4.23 3.48
N SER A 143 13.95 4.98 2.76
CA SER A 143 14.89 5.89 3.41
C SER A 143 14.15 7.01 4.17
N PRO A 144 14.76 7.55 5.24
CA PRO A 144 14.24 8.72 5.95
C PRO A 144 13.99 9.90 5.01
N GLU A 145 14.89 10.13 4.05
CA GLU A 145 14.82 11.18 3.05
C GLU A 145 13.59 11.01 2.14
N HIS A 146 13.34 9.78 1.70
CA HIS A 146 12.19 9.49 0.83
C HIS A 146 10.86 9.71 1.58
N VAL A 147 10.78 9.33 2.85
CA VAL A 147 9.60 9.58 3.70
C VAL A 147 9.40 11.07 3.94
N LEU A 148 10.46 11.81 4.31
CA LEU A 148 10.37 13.25 4.51
C LEU A 148 9.95 13.98 3.24
N ASN A 149 10.46 13.55 2.08
CA ASN A 149 10.08 14.11 0.78
C ASN A 149 8.58 13.91 0.52
N GLU A 150 8.03 12.75 0.83
CA GLU A 150 6.57 12.51 0.72
C GLU A 150 5.77 13.45 1.63
N LEU A 151 6.18 13.62 2.89
CA LEU A 151 5.51 14.53 3.82
C LEU A 151 5.54 15.99 3.33
N LYS A 152 6.67 16.43 2.78
CA LYS A 152 6.80 17.75 2.17
C LYS A 152 5.92 17.90 0.93
N GLU A 153 5.93 16.91 0.04
CA GLU A 153 5.12 16.94 -1.16
C GLU A 153 3.63 16.97 -0.82
N MET A 154 3.18 16.11 0.08
CA MET A 154 1.79 16.08 0.57
C MET A 154 1.35 17.42 1.16
N SER A 155 2.22 18.09 1.94
CA SER A 155 1.96 19.39 2.55
C SER A 155 1.79 20.53 1.54
N ARG A 156 2.17 20.34 0.27
CA ARG A 156 1.96 21.33 -0.81
C ARG A 156 0.51 21.33 -1.32
N PHE A 157 -0.18 20.21 -1.17
CA PHE A 157 -1.55 20.04 -1.70
C PHE A 157 -2.62 20.26 -0.64
N PHE A 158 -2.33 19.93 0.63
CA PHE A 158 -3.30 20.11 1.72
C PHE A 158 -2.64 20.12 3.10
N GLU A 159 -3.33 20.74 4.04
CA GLU A 159 -2.98 20.71 5.46
C GLU A 159 -3.52 19.47 6.15
N PHE A 160 -2.74 18.93 7.07
CA PHE A 160 -3.11 17.82 7.95
C PHE A 160 -2.58 18.11 9.38
N ASP A 161 -3.28 17.58 10.37
CA ASP A 161 -2.93 17.80 11.78
C ASP A 161 -2.08 16.67 12.35
N HIS A 162 -2.18 15.47 11.74
CA HIS A 162 -1.64 14.26 12.32
C HIS A 162 -1.28 13.24 11.22
N ILE A 163 -0.20 12.49 11.43
CA ILE A 163 0.18 11.34 10.60
C ILE A 163 0.04 10.05 11.40
N TRP A 164 -0.61 9.07 10.84
CA TRP A 164 -0.51 7.71 11.32
C TRP A 164 0.48 6.94 10.45
N PHE A 165 1.65 6.64 11.02
CA PHE A 165 2.57 5.69 10.40
C PHE A 165 2.00 4.28 10.57
N CYS A 166 1.44 3.74 9.49
CA CYS A 166 0.67 2.49 9.48
C CYS A 166 1.56 1.26 9.21
N ASP A 167 2.81 1.31 9.62
CA ASP A 167 3.74 0.18 9.54
C ASP A 167 3.36 -0.92 10.52
N ASP A 168 3.69 -2.17 10.22
CA ASP A 168 3.58 -3.26 11.17
C ASP A 168 4.48 -3.03 12.41
N ILE A 169 5.68 -2.49 12.18
CA ILE A 169 6.63 -2.08 13.22
C ILE A 169 7.40 -0.87 12.71
N PHE A 170 7.09 0.30 13.25
CA PHE A 170 7.80 1.54 12.93
C PHE A 170 9.20 1.54 13.57
N GLY A 171 10.21 2.02 12.84
CA GLY A 171 11.54 2.27 13.38
C GLY A 171 12.39 1.02 13.66
N LEU A 172 12.02 -0.16 13.15
CA LEU A 172 12.76 -1.40 13.42
C LEU A 172 14.20 -1.42 12.87
N LYS A 173 14.47 -0.69 11.78
CA LYS A 173 15.83 -0.64 11.19
C LYS A 173 16.74 0.24 12.08
N PRO A 174 17.87 -0.29 12.59
CA PRO A 174 18.81 0.49 13.40
C PRO A 174 19.25 1.79 12.71
N GLY A 175 19.29 2.89 13.46
CA GLY A 175 19.71 4.23 12.99
C GLY A 175 18.71 4.93 12.06
N TRP A 176 17.59 4.29 11.71
CA TRP A 176 16.59 4.89 10.85
C TRP A 176 15.85 6.03 11.55
N LEU A 177 15.47 5.82 12.82
CA LEU A 177 14.79 6.83 13.65
C LEU A 177 15.65 8.05 13.88
N ASP A 178 16.92 7.85 14.23
CA ASP A 178 17.88 8.96 14.45
C ASP A 178 18.02 9.82 13.19
N SER A 179 18.19 9.15 12.03
CA SER A 179 18.29 9.83 10.75
C SER A 179 17.01 10.59 10.40
N PHE A 180 15.84 9.98 10.60
CA PHE A 180 14.55 10.61 10.31
C PHE A 180 14.27 11.79 11.24
N SER A 181 14.53 11.63 12.54
CA SER A 181 14.41 12.69 13.55
C SER A 181 15.27 13.91 13.20
N LYS A 182 16.54 13.68 12.86
CA LYS A 182 17.47 14.73 12.44
C LYS A 182 16.94 15.49 11.23
N LEU A 183 16.56 14.78 10.19
CA LEU A 183 16.01 15.37 8.97
C LEU A 183 14.70 16.13 9.23
N LEU A 184 13.84 15.62 10.11
CA LEU A 184 12.59 16.29 10.47
C LEU A 184 12.86 17.61 11.20
N ILE A 185 13.78 17.62 12.16
CA ILE A 185 14.21 18.83 12.88
C ILE A 185 14.83 19.85 11.91
N GLU A 186 15.76 19.42 11.06
CA GLU A 186 16.41 20.29 10.06
C GLU A 186 15.40 20.88 9.05
N SER A 187 14.33 20.16 8.77
CA SER A 187 13.27 20.65 7.88
C SER A 187 12.35 21.69 8.50
N GLY A 188 12.38 21.85 9.84
CA GLY A 188 11.46 22.71 10.59
C GLY A 188 10.01 22.22 10.62
N MET A 189 9.73 21.02 10.09
CA MET A 189 8.38 20.45 10.05
C MET A 189 7.97 19.99 11.45
N LYS A 190 6.86 20.51 11.97
CA LYS A 190 6.25 20.04 13.22
C LYS A 190 5.23 18.97 12.91
N LEU A 191 5.44 17.77 13.44
CA LEU A 191 4.61 16.61 13.13
C LEU A 191 4.00 16.02 14.41
N LYS A 192 2.68 15.91 14.45
CA LYS A 192 1.99 15.04 15.41
C LYS A 192 1.77 13.69 14.72
N TYR A 193 2.09 12.61 15.42
CA TYR A 193 2.01 11.29 14.78
C TYR A 193 1.63 10.19 15.77
N LYS A 194 1.12 9.11 15.19
CA LYS A 194 0.88 7.81 15.85
C LYS A 194 1.70 6.75 15.14
N ILE A 195 2.29 5.86 15.92
CA ILE A 195 3.08 4.72 15.45
C ILE A 195 2.55 3.42 16.03
N GLN A 196 2.87 2.32 15.36
CA GLN A 196 2.80 0.97 15.90
C GLN A 196 4.23 0.44 15.96
N CYS A 197 4.69 0.08 17.15
CA CYS A 197 6.03 -0.46 17.35
C CYS A 197 6.03 -1.50 18.46
N ARG A 198 7.16 -2.16 18.63
CA ARG A 198 7.39 -3.09 19.74
C ARG A 198 7.87 -2.33 20.97
N ALA A 199 7.44 -2.74 22.14
CA ALA A 199 7.82 -2.10 23.41
C ALA A 199 9.35 -2.11 23.67
N ASP A 200 10.04 -3.15 23.20
CA ASP A 200 11.50 -3.27 23.32
C ASP A 200 12.28 -2.25 22.47
N LEU A 201 11.65 -1.65 21.47
CA LEU A 201 12.25 -0.55 20.67
C LEU A 201 12.13 0.82 21.34
N LEU A 202 11.31 0.96 22.38
CA LEU A 202 11.05 2.21 23.11
C LEU A 202 11.79 2.26 24.46
N GLN A 203 12.80 1.43 24.68
CA GLN A 203 13.55 1.38 25.93
C GLN A 203 14.61 2.49 26.06
N ASN A 204 14.93 3.14 24.98
CA ASN A 204 15.87 4.26 24.99
C ASN A 204 15.10 5.59 25.06
N GLU A 205 15.30 6.35 26.16
CA GLU A 205 14.63 7.65 26.37
C GLU A 205 15.07 8.75 25.38
N GLU A 206 16.15 8.50 24.61
CA GLU A 206 16.65 9.44 23.60
C GLU A 206 15.95 9.28 22.22
N LEU A 207 15.05 8.32 22.10
CA LEU A 207 14.23 8.09 20.91
C LEU A 207 12.83 8.69 21.06
#